data_cf17bb5e54d8b0c318849cdb82a62e81
#
_entry.id   cf17bb5e54d8b0c318849cdb82a62e81
#
_cell.length_a   1.000
_cell.length_b   1.000
_cell.length_c   1.000
_cell.angle_alpha   90.00
_cell.angle_beta   90.00
_cell.angle_gamma   90.00
#
_symmetry.space_group_name_H-M   'P 1'
#
loop_
_entity.id
_entity.type
_entity.pdbx_description
1 polymer ?
#
loop_
_entity_poly.entity_id
_entity_poly.type
_entity_poly.pdbx_seq_one_letter_code
_entity_poly.pdbx_strand_id
1 'polypeptide(L)'
;GDPDGKYTIGVVIHTTTDFLCAKYKAYTDYLGKAYGVKFNYYIIENFADETYLSAIENLCAQGVDGIITTNFSGTAVLQGLKICEENEVYLGVGWSQIDESIKDQVYKSDYFVGGSYEADYDAGYEIVTSLIDSGCKNIAAIGYEPGITCHDRRWEGMMKAFEDHPEVKKAGEYRGLEFTKAVEDFLAADDSIDGIAITLLGIEYCSEPIKSAGREGQVKIAFCDLSENCQGSLDNGETVCAIGGQYADAVFPFVLIYNALEGNALDKVEVPVNFIVCKSGQEFSDYMTYLHNDGVYAWTTDEV
;
A
#
# COMPACT_ATOMS: atom_id res chain seq x y z
N GLY A 1 25.52 8.30 -14.96
CA GLY A 1 25.39 8.92 -13.67
C GLY A 1 26.58 8.59 -12.81
N ASP A 2 26.97 9.51 -12.00
CA ASP A 2 28.04 9.35 -11.02
C ASP A 2 27.66 8.19 -10.09
N PRO A 3 28.48 7.13 -9.94
CA PRO A 3 28.19 6.05 -9.00
C PRO A 3 28.14 6.53 -7.53
N ASP A 4 28.63 7.72 -7.27
CA ASP A 4 28.63 8.38 -5.96
C ASP A 4 27.62 9.53 -5.89
N GLY A 5 26.40 9.35 -6.39
CA GLY A 5 25.36 10.39 -6.46
C GLY A 5 25.43 11.46 -5.36
N LYS A 6 24.95 12.66 -5.64
CA LYS A 6 25.03 13.82 -4.73
C LYS A 6 24.45 13.53 -3.33
N TYR A 7 23.37 12.73 -3.28
CA TYR A 7 22.70 12.31 -2.06
C TYR A 7 22.37 10.81 -2.10
N THR A 8 22.22 10.23 -0.93
CA THR A 8 21.76 8.83 -0.77
C THR A 8 20.46 8.82 0.02
N ILE A 9 19.43 8.21 -0.54
CA ILE A 9 18.12 8.05 0.11
C ILE A 9 17.88 6.56 0.38
N GLY A 10 17.62 6.22 1.63
CA GLY A 10 17.20 4.88 2.04
C GLY A 10 15.72 4.67 1.76
N VAL A 11 15.34 3.45 1.38
CA VAL A 11 13.94 3.04 1.23
C VAL A 11 13.69 1.81 2.08
N VAL A 12 12.77 1.90 3.03
CA VAL A 12 12.31 0.76 3.83
C VAL A 12 11.10 0.15 3.12
N ILE A 13 11.24 -1.08 2.65
CA ILE A 13 10.23 -1.77 1.85
C ILE A 13 10.30 -3.28 2.07
N HIS A 14 9.19 -4.01 1.87
CA HIS A 14 9.16 -5.47 2.13
C HIS A 14 9.70 -6.31 0.98
N THR A 15 9.72 -5.80 -0.25
CA THR A 15 10.28 -6.44 -1.44
C THR A 15 10.52 -5.39 -2.53
N THR A 16 11.26 -5.76 -3.58
CA THR A 16 11.43 -4.94 -4.79
C THR A 16 11.04 -5.70 -6.05
N THR A 17 10.43 -6.88 -5.92
CA THR A 17 10.24 -7.82 -7.04
C THR A 17 8.78 -8.22 -7.29
N ASP A 18 7.85 -7.93 -6.39
CA ASP A 18 6.43 -8.17 -6.64
C ASP A 18 5.86 -7.13 -7.64
N PHE A 19 4.61 -7.32 -8.03
CA PHE A 19 3.96 -6.48 -9.04
C PHE A 19 3.95 -4.98 -8.68
N LEU A 20 3.64 -4.65 -7.41
CA LEU A 20 3.64 -3.27 -6.92
C LEU A 20 5.07 -2.73 -6.75
N CYS A 21 5.90 -3.45 -6.01
CA CYS A 21 7.20 -2.95 -5.56
C CYS A 21 8.24 -2.89 -6.67
N ALA A 22 8.16 -3.77 -7.69
CA ALA A 22 9.00 -3.67 -8.87
C ALA A 22 8.75 -2.38 -9.64
N LYS A 23 7.49 -1.95 -9.75
CA LYS A 23 7.14 -0.68 -10.40
C LYS A 23 7.52 0.52 -9.53
N TYR A 24 7.28 0.44 -8.22
CA TYR A 24 7.74 1.45 -7.28
C TYR A 24 9.26 1.66 -7.38
N LYS A 25 10.04 0.57 -7.44
CA LYS A 25 11.47 0.62 -7.66
C LYS A 25 11.84 1.28 -9.00
N ALA A 26 11.11 0.98 -10.08
CA ALA A 26 11.35 1.62 -11.38
C ALA A 26 11.20 3.15 -11.31
N TYR A 27 10.22 3.66 -10.56
CA TYR A 27 10.07 5.09 -10.31
C TYR A 27 11.23 5.68 -9.50
N THR A 28 11.68 5.02 -8.44
CA THR A 28 12.86 5.50 -7.68
C THR A 28 14.15 5.42 -8.51
N ASP A 29 14.34 4.39 -9.31
CA ASP A 29 15.48 4.29 -10.24
C ASP A 29 15.47 5.44 -11.27
N TYR A 30 14.29 5.80 -11.78
CA TYR A 30 14.13 6.96 -12.67
C TYR A 30 14.55 8.27 -11.96
N LEU A 31 14.02 8.51 -10.75
CA LEU A 31 14.36 9.69 -9.95
C LEU A 31 15.87 9.74 -9.64
N GLY A 32 16.45 8.62 -9.23
CA GLY A 32 17.88 8.52 -8.97
C GLY A 32 18.73 8.90 -10.16
N LYS A 33 18.36 8.41 -11.35
CA LYS A 33 19.05 8.74 -12.60
C LYS A 33 18.86 10.21 -12.99
N ALA A 34 17.65 10.75 -12.83
CA ALA A 34 17.32 12.11 -13.22
C ALA A 34 17.99 13.17 -12.34
N TYR A 35 18.14 12.91 -11.04
CA TYR A 35 18.61 13.88 -10.04
C TYR A 35 19.98 13.56 -9.43
N GLY A 36 20.66 12.50 -9.87
CA GLY A 36 21.94 12.09 -9.33
C GLY A 36 21.86 11.61 -7.88
N VAL A 37 20.75 10.93 -7.52
CA VAL A 37 20.51 10.40 -6.18
C VAL A 37 20.66 8.88 -6.19
N LYS A 38 21.37 8.35 -5.20
CA LYS A 38 21.48 6.92 -4.97
C LYS A 38 20.37 6.46 -4.03
N PHE A 39 19.68 5.37 -4.40
CA PHE A 39 18.71 4.72 -3.53
C PHE A 39 19.27 3.44 -2.92
N ASN A 40 19.22 3.33 -1.59
CA ASN A 40 19.57 2.14 -0.82
C ASN A 40 18.28 1.50 -0.30
N TYR A 41 17.93 0.30 -0.80
CA TYR A 41 16.76 -0.43 -0.36
C TYR A 41 17.10 -1.28 0.86
N TYR A 42 16.32 -1.15 1.92
CA TYR A 42 16.35 -2.06 3.06
C TYR A 42 15.10 -2.92 3.04
N ILE A 43 15.28 -4.20 2.76
CA ILE A 43 14.16 -5.16 2.67
C ILE A 43 13.85 -5.68 4.06
N ILE A 44 12.64 -5.42 4.55
CA ILE A 44 12.14 -5.91 5.83
C ILE A 44 11.41 -7.26 5.64
N GLU A 45 11.68 -8.21 6.53
CA GLU A 45 11.08 -9.55 6.48
C GLU A 45 9.62 -9.59 6.97
N ASN A 46 9.26 -8.63 7.81
CA ASN A 46 7.92 -8.46 8.38
C ASN A 46 7.70 -6.99 8.79
N PHE A 47 6.47 -6.65 9.17
CA PHE A 47 6.11 -5.29 9.58
C PHE A 47 6.12 -5.07 11.09
N ALA A 48 6.83 -5.91 11.86
CA ALA A 48 7.01 -5.68 13.29
C ALA A 48 7.79 -4.38 13.56
N ASP A 49 7.45 -3.67 14.62
CA ASP A 49 8.10 -2.41 14.99
C ASP A 49 9.62 -2.56 15.12
N GLU A 50 10.08 -3.66 15.72
CA GLU A 50 11.52 -3.93 15.89
C GLU A 50 12.25 -4.06 14.54
N THR A 51 11.63 -4.72 13.57
CA THR A 51 12.19 -4.88 12.22
C THR A 51 12.27 -3.53 11.50
N TYR A 52 11.22 -2.74 11.61
CA TYR A 52 11.17 -1.38 11.06
C TYR A 52 12.25 -0.48 11.68
N LEU A 53 12.37 -0.45 13.01
CA LEU A 53 13.36 0.37 13.70
C LEU A 53 14.79 -0.06 13.36
N SER A 54 15.06 -1.36 13.28
CA SER A 54 16.36 -1.88 12.84
C SER A 54 16.70 -1.44 11.41
N ALA A 55 15.72 -1.37 10.52
CA ALA A 55 15.92 -0.86 9.16
C ALA A 55 16.33 0.62 9.16
N ILE A 56 15.66 1.46 9.95
CA ILE A 56 15.99 2.87 10.09
C ILE A 56 17.41 3.05 10.66
N GLU A 57 17.74 2.35 11.75
CA GLU A 57 19.08 2.40 12.36
C GLU A 57 20.19 2.00 11.37
N ASN A 58 19.97 0.90 10.63
CA ASN A 58 20.94 0.43 9.65
C ASN A 58 21.13 1.43 8.49
N LEU A 59 20.07 2.03 7.99
CA LEU A 59 20.17 3.04 6.94
C LEU A 59 20.90 4.29 7.44
N CYS A 60 20.60 4.76 8.65
CA CYS A 60 21.34 5.87 9.28
C CYS A 60 22.83 5.53 9.42
N ALA A 61 23.16 4.32 9.89
CA ALA A 61 24.54 3.86 10.01
C ALA A 61 25.27 3.74 8.66
N GLN A 62 24.55 3.57 7.56
CA GLN A 62 25.12 3.61 6.20
C GLN A 62 25.38 5.05 5.70
N GLY A 63 24.98 6.07 6.46
CA GLY A 63 25.19 7.47 6.12
C GLY A 63 24.24 7.96 5.02
N VAL A 64 22.99 7.51 5.01
CA VAL A 64 21.97 8.08 4.11
C VAL A 64 21.59 9.50 4.54
N ASP A 65 21.20 10.33 3.58
CA ASP A 65 20.80 11.72 3.80
C ASP A 65 19.30 11.84 4.09
N GLY A 66 18.53 10.88 3.62
CA GLY A 66 17.08 10.80 3.83
C GLY A 66 16.58 9.36 3.79
N ILE A 67 15.40 9.12 4.34
CA ILE A 67 14.74 7.83 4.33
C ILE A 67 13.28 8.00 3.88
N ILE A 68 12.84 7.14 2.96
CA ILE A 68 11.43 6.95 2.62
C ILE A 68 10.98 5.65 3.27
N THR A 69 9.91 5.72 4.05
CA THR A 69 9.36 4.56 4.74
C THR A 69 7.92 4.28 4.32
N THR A 70 7.55 3.01 4.34
CA THR A 70 6.23 2.48 3.97
C THR A 70 5.74 1.48 5.02
N ASN A 71 4.44 1.21 5.06
CA ASN A 71 3.85 0.13 5.88
C ASN A 71 4.30 0.14 7.35
N PHE A 72 4.09 1.24 8.04
CA PHE A 72 4.50 1.44 9.45
C PHE A 72 3.31 1.42 10.41
N SER A 73 3.57 1.15 11.68
CA SER A 73 2.69 1.46 12.80
C SER A 73 2.92 2.89 13.29
N GLY A 74 1.92 3.50 13.94
CA GLY A 74 2.07 4.84 14.53
C GLY A 74 3.20 4.91 15.56
N THR A 75 3.38 3.88 16.37
CA THR A 75 4.46 3.80 17.36
C THR A 75 5.83 3.72 16.69
N ALA A 76 5.98 2.86 15.69
CA ALA A 76 7.25 2.64 15.01
C ALA A 76 7.71 3.90 14.24
N VAL A 77 6.81 4.57 13.52
CA VAL A 77 7.19 5.78 12.77
C VAL A 77 7.65 6.90 13.70
N LEU A 78 6.99 7.07 14.85
CA LEU A 78 7.40 8.07 15.83
C LEU A 78 8.78 7.77 16.44
N GLN A 79 9.06 6.50 16.75
CA GLN A 79 10.37 6.09 17.25
C GLN A 79 11.45 6.17 16.15
N GLY A 80 11.12 5.75 14.93
CA GLY A 80 12.00 5.86 13.78
C GLY A 80 12.40 7.30 13.46
N LEU A 81 11.44 8.24 13.61
CA LEU A 81 11.73 9.67 13.45
C LEU A 81 12.76 10.17 14.46
N LYS A 82 12.69 9.72 15.72
CA LYS A 82 13.71 10.09 16.73
C LYS A 82 15.10 9.60 16.36
N ILE A 83 15.20 8.38 15.81
CA ILE A 83 16.48 7.86 15.31
C ILE A 83 16.98 8.73 14.14
N CYS A 84 16.10 9.14 13.24
CA CYS A 84 16.44 10.06 12.15
C CYS A 84 16.92 11.41 12.66
N GLU A 85 16.25 12.00 13.66
CA GLU A 85 16.65 13.26 14.32
C GLU A 85 18.07 13.17 14.91
N GLU A 86 18.37 12.09 15.64
CA GLU A 86 19.67 11.85 16.25
C GLU A 86 20.82 11.71 15.23
N ASN A 87 20.49 11.29 14.01
CA ASN A 87 21.43 11.09 12.91
C ASN A 87 21.39 12.20 11.84
N GLU A 88 20.57 13.24 12.04
CA GLU A 88 20.38 14.34 11.07
C GLU A 88 19.91 13.85 9.68
N VAL A 89 19.02 12.84 9.66
CA VAL A 89 18.47 12.22 8.44
C VAL A 89 17.01 12.66 8.26
N TYR A 90 16.63 13.11 7.07
CA TYR A 90 15.25 13.46 6.75
C TYR A 90 14.39 12.20 6.59
N LEU A 91 13.17 12.24 7.12
CA LEU A 91 12.18 11.16 7.01
C LEU A 91 10.96 11.60 6.21
N GLY A 92 10.71 10.89 5.12
CA GLY A 92 9.48 10.98 4.35
C GLY A 92 8.67 9.68 4.43
N VAL A 93 7.37 9.78 4.30
CA VAL A 93 6.44 8.64 4.39
C VAL A 93 5.71 8.41 3.06
N GLY A 94 5.37 7.15 2.78
CA GLY A 94 4.56 6.74 1.64
C GLY A 94 3.61 5.60 2.03
N TRP A 95 2.56 5.39 1.25
CA TRP A 95 1.55 4.34 1.42
C TRP A 95 0.76 4.35 2.73
N SER A 96 1.12 5.19 3.68
CA SER A 96 0.44 5.27 4.97
C SER A 96 0.39 6.70 5.46
N GLN A 97 -0.75 7.10 6.00
CA GLN A 97 -0.94 8.39 6.65
C GLN A 97 -0.43 8.35 8.09
N ILE A 98 0.14 9.45 8.56
CA ILE A 98 0.46 9.61 9.98
C ILE A 98 -0.82 9.65 10.79
N ASP A 99 -0.90 8.85 11.87
CA ASP A 99 -2.05 8.84 12.76
C ASP A 99 -2.27 10.18 13.45
N GLU A 100 -3.51 10.63 13.51
CA GLU A 100 -3.87 11.91 14.16
C GLU A 100 -3.39 11.97 15.61
N SER A 101 -3.35 10.83 16.32
CA SER A 101 -2.90 10.77 17.73
C SER A 101 -1.44 11.17 17.94
N ILE A 102 -0.59 11.05 16.90
CA ILE A 102 0.84 11.36 16.96
C ILE A 102 1.23 12.50 16.02
N LYS A 103 0.32 12.98 15.19
CA LYS A 103 0.58 13.96 14.13
C LYS A 103 1.28 15.19 14.64
N ASP A 104 0.79 15.78 15.73
CA ASP A 104 1.39 16.97 16.34
C ASP A 104 2.84 16.74 16.78
N GLN A 105 3.18 15.53 17.21
CA GLN A 105 4.56 15.19 17.63
C GLN A 105 5.45 15.03 16.40
N VAL A 106 4.97 14.32 15.38
CA VAL A 106 5.71 14.08 14.14
C VAL A 106 5.97 15.38 13.39
N TYR A 107 4.96 16.23 13.24
CA TYR A 107 5.05 17.49 12.48
C TYR A 107 5.91 18.56 13.15
N LYS A 108 6.22 18.43 14.45
CA LYS A 108 7.16 19.34 15.15
C LYS A 108 8.62 19.08 14.78
N SER A 109 8.95 17.91 14.28
CA SER A 109 10.33 17.54 13.95
C SER A 109 10.80 18.25 12.68
N ASP A 110 11.96 18.88 12.72
CA ASP A 110 12.58 19.47 11.53
C ASP A 110 13.06 18.42 10.52
N TYR A 111 13.17 17.17 10.92
CA TYR A 111 13.57 16.06 10.08
C TYR A 111 12.42 15.28 9.47
N PHE A 112 11.17 15.52 9.86
CA PHE A 112 10.01 14.99 9.16
C PHE A 112 9.61 15.96 8.04
N VAL A 113 9.54 15.45 6.81
CA VAL A 113 9.23 16.30 5.65
C VAL A 113 7.81 16.14 5.12
N GLY A 114 7.13 15.04 5.48
CA GLY A 114 5.82 14.70 4.92
C GLY A 114 5.91 13.50 3.97
N GLY A 115 5.04 13.45 3.00
CA GLY A 115 5.00 12.38 2.01
C GLY A 115 3.66 12.25 1.32
N SER A 116 3.20 11.00 1.15
CA SER A 116 1.92 10.69 0.50
C SER A 116 1.24 9.50 1.15
N TYR A 117 -0.06 9.41 0.95
CA TYR A 117 -0.88 8.28 1.36
C TYR A 117 -2.05 8.10 0.38
N GLU A 118 -2.59 6.90 0.31
CA GLU A 118 -3.81 6.64 -0.42
C GLU A 118 -5.04 6.72 0.48
N ALA A 119 -6.21 6.85 -0.16
CA ALA A 119 -7.51 6.85 0.49
C ALA A 119 -7.90 5.42 0.96
N ASP A 120 -7.13 4.84 1.88
CA ASP A 120 -7.28 3.45 2.34
C ASP A 120 -8.65 3.18 2.95
N TYR A 121 -9.21 4.13 3.69
CA TYR A 121 -10.56 4.00 4.24
C TYR A 121 -11.61 3.88 3.14
N ASP A 122 -11.54 4.75 2.12
CA ASP A 122 -12.47 4.73 1.00
C ASP A 122 -12.29 3.46 0.16
N ALA A 123 -11.06 2.96 0.01
CA ALA A 123 -10.78 1.68 -0.65
C ALA A 123 -11.44 0.52 0.09
N GLY A 124 -11.34 0.46 1.41
CA GLY A 124 -12.01 -0.55 2.23
C GLY A 124 -13.53 -0.49 2.09
N TYR A 125 -14.12 0.70 2.11
CA TYR A 125 -15.55 0.90 1.88
C TYR A 125 -15.98 0.40 0.49
N GLU A 126 -15.21 0.77 -0.55
CA GLU A 126 -15.45 0.38 -1.95
C GLU A 126 -15.37 -1.14 -2.15
N ILE A 127 -14.44 -1.84 -1.50
CA ILE A 127 -14.32 -3.31 -1.55
C ILE A 127 -15.65 -3.98 -1.19
N VAL A 128 -16.26 -3.60 -0.07
CA VAL A 128 -17.52 -4.19 0.39
C VAL A 128 -18.70 -3.76 -0.49
N THR A 129 -18.80 -2.48 -0.81
CA THR A 129 -19.93 -1.97 -1.62
C THR A 129 -19.92 -2.53 -3.03
N SER A 130 -18.76 -2.75 -3.64
CA SER A 130 -18.65 -3.41 -4.96
C SER A 130 -19.18 -4.85 -4.94
N LEU A 131 -18.94 -5.60 -3.87
CA LEU A 131 -19.54 -6.93 -3.70
C LEU A 131 -21.07 -6.86 -3.56
N ILE A 132 -21.57 -5.91 -2.78
CA ILE A 132 -23.00 -5.68 -2.61
C ILE A 132 -23.66 -5.33 -3.95
N ASP A 133 -23.07 -4.40 -4.69
CA ASP A 133 -23.55 -3.97 -6.01
C ASP A 133 -23.54 -5.12 -7.03
N SER A 134 -22.61 -6.07 -6.87
CA SER A 134 -22.55 -7.29 -7.70
C SER A 134 -23.58 -8.35 -7.31
N GLY A 135 -24.37 -8.11 -6.26
CA GLY A 135 -25.44 -8.96 -5.79
C GLY A 135 -25.12 -9.88 -4.62
N CYS A 136 -23.92 -9.79 -4.04
CA CYS A 136 -23.53 -10.57 -2.86
C CYS A 136 -24.39 -10.22 -1.64
N LYS A 137 -24.79 -11.24 -0.86
CA LYS A 137 -25.67 -11.12 0.31
C LYS A 137 -25.02 -11.61 1.60
N ASN A 138 -24.01 -12.46 1.51
CA ASN A 138 -23.31 -13.02 2.67
C ASN A 138 -21.79 -12.95 2.43
N ILE A 139 -21.13 -11.96 3.01
CA ILE A 139 -19.76 -11.57 2.70
C ILE A 139 -18.84 -11.84 3.89
N ALA A 140 -17.77 -12.61 3.69
CA ALA A 140 -16.71 -12.76 4.66
C ALA A 140 -15.71 -11.58 4.55
N ALA A 141 -15.25 -11.07 5.70
CA ALA A 141 -14.29 -9.99 5.78
C ALA A 141 -12.93 -10.50 6.27
N ILE A 142 -11.88 -10.27 5.48
CA ILE A 142 -10.52 -10.71 5.77
C ILE A 142 -9.59 -9.51 5.69
N GLY A 143 -8.71 -9.34 6.69
CA GLY A 143 -7.74 -8.27 6.74
C GLY A 143 -6.40 -8.68 7.32
N TYR A 144 -5.39 -7.86 7.06
CA TYR A 144 -4.09 -7.96 7.69
C TYR A 144 -4.22 -7.81 9.22
N GLU A 145 -3.28 -8.37 9.97
CA GLU A 145 -3.27 -8.23 11.44
C GLU A 145 -3.29 -6.74 11.85
N PRO A 146 -3.91 -6.41 12.98
CA PRO A 146 -4.01 -5.03 13.45
C PRO A 146 -2.63 -4.40 13.71
N GLY A 147 -2.52 -3.09 13.49
CA GLY A 147 -1.37 -2.27 13.86
C GLY A 147 -0.64 -1.62 12.70
N ILE A 148 -0.89 -2.05 11.46
CA ILE A 148 -0.34 -1.40 10.26
C ILE A 148 -1.38 -0.40 9.74
N THR A 149 -1.03 0.88 9.76
CA THR A 149 -1.97 1.99 9.57
C THR A 149 -2.80 1.89 8.26
N CYS A 150 -2.19 1.62 7.12
CA CYS A 150 -2.94 1.49 5.86
C CYS A 150 -3.96 0.33 5.89
N HIS A 151 -3.59 -0.82 6.44
CA HIS A 151 -4.49 -1.96 6.57
C HIS A 151 -5.59 -1.72 7.61
N ASP A 152 -5.28 -1.03 8.71
CA ASP A 152 -6.28 -0.66 9.69
C ASP A 152 -7.33 0.27 9.09
N ARG A 153 -6.91 1.25 8.29
CA ARG A 153 -7.83 2.15 7.57
C ARG A 153 -8.72 1.43 6.56
N ARG A 154 -8.16 0.51 5.76
CA ARG A 154 -8.97 -0.33 4.85
C ARG A 154 -10.00 -1.15 5.63
N TRP A 155 -9.58 -1.74 6.75
CA TRP A 155 -10.48 -2.50 7.63
C TRP A 155 -11.61 -1.64 8.18
N GLU A 156 -11.31 -0.44 8.69
CA GLU A 156 -12.32 0.51 9.18
C GLU A 156 -13.35 0.85 8.08
N GLY A 157 -12.90 1.09 6.85
CA GLY A 157 -13.77 1.33 5.71
C GLY A 157 -14.69 0.14 5.39
N MET A 158 -14.14 -1.09 5.39
CA MET A 158 -14.92 -2.31 5.21
C MET A 158 -15.99 -2.46 6.29
N MET A 159 -15.65 -2.25 7.56
CA MET A 159 -16.60 -2.35 8.67
C MET A 159 -17.69 -1.28 8.57
N LYS A 160 -17.34 -0.07 8.14
CA LYS A 160 -18.32 1.01 7.93
C LYS A 160 -19.31 0.66 6.80
N ALA A 161 -18.85 0.06 5.72
CA ALA A 161 -19.72 -0.39 4.65
C ALA A 161 -20.75 -1.44 5.11
N PHE A 162 -20.33 -2.40 5.95
CA PHE A 162 -21.27 -3.34 6.56
C PHE A 162 -22.29 -2.68 7.50
N GLU A 163 -21.86 -1.66 8.26
CA GLU A 163 -22.76 -0.89 9.12
C GLU A 163 -23.82 -0.13 8.32
N ASP A 164 -23.42 0.46 7.18
CA ASP A 164 -24.32 1.22 6.32
C ASP A 164 -25.26 0.33 5.48
N HIS A 165 -24.92 -0.94 5.33
CA HIS A 165 -25.68 -1.93 4.53
C HIS A 165 -26.16 -3.12 5.39
N PRO A 166 -27.05 -2.88 6.37
CA PRO A 166 -27.53 -3.92 7.29
C PRO A 166 -28.37 -5.02 6.58
N GLU A 167 -28.78 -4.82 5.34
CA GLU A 167 -29.43 -5.83 4.51
C GLU A 167 -28.48 -6.95 4.05
N VAL A 168 -27.17 -6.76 4.17
CA VAL A 168 -26.13 -7.73 3.82
C VAL A 168 -25.55 -8.36 5.07
N LYS A 169 -25.48 -9.69 5.07
CA LYS A 169 -24.88 -10.43 6.18
C LYS A 169 -23.36 -10.35 6.09
N LYS A 170 -22.71 -9.95 7.18
CA LYS A 170 -21.30 -10.18 7.39
C LYS A 170 -21.12 -11.60 7.94
N ALA A 171 -20.61 -12.53 7.11
CA ALA A 171 -20.48 -13.94 7.45
C ALA A 171 -19.52 -14.19 8.61
N GLY A 172 -18.49 -13.37 8.70
CA GLY A 172 -17.49 -13.42 9.75
C GLY A 172 -16.36 -12.45 9.49
N GLU A 173 -15.44 -12.34 10.44
CA GLU A 173 -14.27 -11.48 10.40
C GLU A 173 -13.00 -12.29 10.71
N TYR A 174 -11.93 -11.98 9.98
CA TYR A 174 -10.59 -12.48 10.29
C TYR A 174 -9.58 -11.36 10.07
N ARG A 175 -8.68 -11.19 11.04
CA ARG A 175 -7.49 -10.35 10.88
C ARG A 175 -6.25 -11.11 11.36
N GLY A 176 -5.29 -11.32 10.46
CA GLY A 176 -4.10 -12.10 10.75
C GLY A 176 -3.21 -12.22 9.52
N LEU A 177 -2.40 -13.29 9.46
CA LEU A 177 -1.43 -13.54 8.40
C LEU A 177 -1.72 -14.82 7.60
N GLU A 178 -2.66 -15.65 8.04
CA GLU A 178 -3.01 -16.93 7.38
C GLU A 178 -4.25 -16.76 6.49
N PHE A 179 -4.15 -15.91 5.47
CA PHE A 179 -5.28 -15.49 4.63
C PHE A 179 -5.93 -16.65 3.89
N THR A 180 -5.16 -17.50 3.22
CA THR A 180 -5.65 -18.66 2.49
C THR A 180 -6.44 -19.59 3.41
N LYS A 181 -5.89 -19.89 4.59
CA LYS A 181 -6.57 -20.71 5.59
C LYS A 181 -7.87 -20.06 6.07
N ALA A 182 -7.90 -18.76 6.26
CA ALA A 182 -9.11 -18.05 6.66
C ALA A 182 -10.22 -18.21 5.60
N VAL A 183 -9.88 -18.11 4.32
CA VAL A 183 -10.82 -18.35 3.22
C VAL A 183 -11.34 -19.79 3.26
N GLU A 184 -10.47 -20.78 3.38
CA GLU A 184 -10.85 -22.20 3.49
C GLU A 184 -11.81 -22.44 4.67
N ASP A 185 -11.50 -21.88 5.83
CA ASP A 185 -12.31 -22.02 7.05
C ASP A 185 -13.70 -21.39 6.88
N PHE A 186 -13.79 -20.20 6.28
CA PHE A 186 -15.09 -19.56 6.00
C PHE A 186 -15.94 -20.36 5.02
N LEU A 187 -15.36 -20.82 3.92
CA LEU A 187 -16.08 -21.59 2.90
C LEU A 187 -16.52 -22.97 3.42
N ALA A 188 -15.74 -23.58 4.33
CA ALA A 188 -16.12 -24.83 4.97
C ALA A 188 -17.23 -24.67 6.02
N ALA A 189 -17.30 -23.50 6.66
CA ALA A 189 -18.25 -23.24 7.76
C ALA A 189 -19.63 -22.78 7.27
N ASP A 190 -19.73 -22.11 6.11
CA ASP A 190 -20.98 -21.50 5.63
C ASP A 190 -21.09 -21.54 4.10
N ASP A 191 -21.90 -22.47 3.59
CA ASP A 191 -22.16 -22.67 2.16
C ASP A 191 -22.92 -21.49 1.52
N SER A 192 -23.46 -20.57 2.30
CA SER A 192 -24.18 -19.39 1.81
C SER A 192 -23.28 -18.18 1.52
N ILE A 193 -21.98 -18.26 1.82
CA ILE A 193 -21.03 -17.20 1.49
C ILE A 193 -20.95 -17.05 -0.02
N ASP A 194 -21.21 -15.85 -0.52
CA ASP A 194 -21.18 -15.48 -1.93
C ASP A 194 -20.22 -14.34 -2.26
N GLY A 195 -19.55 -13.78 -1.24
CA GLY A 195 -18.55 -12.73 -1.39
C GLY A 195 -17.43 -12.82 -0.36
N ILE A 196 -16.22 -12.45 -0.75
CA ILE A 196 -15.06 -12.28 0.13
C ILE A 196 -14.48 -10.89 -0.10
N ALA A 197 -14.50 -10.07 0.95
CA ALA A 197 -13.86 -8.77 1.03
C ALA A 197 -12.51 -8.95 1.73
N ILE A 198 -11.41 -8.64 1.06
CA ILE A 198 -10.06 -8.80 1.62
C ILE A 198 -9.21 -7.56 1.37
N THR A 199 -8.44 -7.15 2.38
CA THR A 199 -7.67 -5.90 2.34
C THR A 199 -6.43 -5.94 1.45
N LEU A 200 -6.02 -7.12 0.94
CA LEU A 200 -4.85 -7.29 0.09
C LEU A 200 -4.95 -8.54 -0.79
N LEU A 201 -4.35 -8.50 -2.00
CA LEU A 201 -4.02 -9.64 -2.87
C LEU A 201 -5.10 -10.74 -2.93
N GLY A 202 -6.35 -10.34 -3.26
CA GLY A 202 -7.51 -11.23 -3.17
C GLY A 202 -7.42 -12.48 -4.05
N ILE A 203 -6.90 -12.36 -5.26
CA ILE A 203 -6.77 -13.50 -6.19
C ILE A 203 -5.80 -14.53 -5.62
N GLU A 204 -4.64 -14.07 -5.15
CA GLU A 204 -3.57 -14.91 -4.66
C GLU A 204 -3.97 -15.70 -3.41
N TYR A 205 -4.87 -15.15 -2.60
CA TYR A 205 -5.32 -15.82 -1.36
C TYR A 205 -6.67 -16.52 -1.47
N CYS A 206 -7.52 -16.11 -2.41
CA CYS A 206 -8.91 -16.59 -2.45
C CYS A 206 -9.21 -17.57 -3.60
N SER A 207 -8.58 -17.42 -4.78
CA SER A 207 -8.99 -18.16 -5.98
C SER A 207 -8.83 -19.68 -5.83
N GLU A 208 -7.68 -20.14 -5.32
CA GLU A 208 -7.48 -21.59 -5.15
C GLU A 208 -8.37 -22.20 -4.05
N PRO A 209 -8.57 -21.58 -2.87
CA PRO A 209 -9.57 -22.04 -1.91
C PRO A 209 -11.00 -22.10 -2.47
N ILE A 210 -11.44 -21.11 -3.22
CA ILE A 210 -12.76 -21.08 -3.87
C ILE A 210 -12.90 -22.26 -4.84
N LYS A 211 -11.88 -22.49 -5.66
CA LYS A 211 -11.84 -23.61 -6.60
C LYS A 211 -11.83 -24.96 -5.90
N SER A 212 -11.00 -25.13 -4.89
CA SER A 212 -10.90 -26.38 -4.12
C SER A 212 -12.19 -26.70 -3.37
N ALA A 213 -12.96 -25.69 -2.98
CA ALA A 213 -14.30 -25.85 -2.40
C ALA A 213 -15.39 -26.14 -3.45
N GLY A 214 -15.07 -26.13 -4.74
CA GLY A 214 -16.05 -26.29 -5.83
C GLY A 214 -17.02 -25.11 -5.96
N ARG A 215 -16.60 -23.92 -5.56
CA ARG A 215 -17.43 -22.71 -5.47
C ARG A 215 -17.10 -21.67 -6.56
N GLU A 216 -16.37 -22.07 -7.61
CA GLU A 216 -16.09 -21.21 -8.77
C GLU A 216 -17.38 -20.67 -9.39
N GLY A 217 -17.41 -19.38 -9.71
CA GLY A 217 -18.59 -18.69 -10.23
C GLY A 217 -19.69 -18.43 -9.19
N GLN A 218 -19.57 -18.92 -7.96
CA GLN A 218 -20.53 -18.72 -6.89
C GLN A 218 -20.03 -17.71 -5.83
N VAL A 219 -18.72 -17.60 -5.64
CA VAL A 219 -18.10 -16.69 -4.69
C VAL A 219 -17.32 -15.63 -5.47
N LYS A 220 -17.64 -14.36 -5.23
CA LYS A 220 -16.96 -13.20 -5.81
C LYS A 220 -15.98 -12.62 -4.82
N ILE A 221 -14.93 -11.96 -5.34
CA ILE A 221 -13.93 -11.29 -4.52
C ILE A 221 -13.78 -9.82 -4.90
N ALA A 222 -13.45 -9.01 -3.90
CA ALA A 222 -13.01 -7.63 -4.07
C ALA A 222 -11.87 -7.34 -3.07
N PHE A 223 -10.87 -6.59 -3.50
CA PHE A 223 -9.62 -6.47 -2.75
C PHE A 223 -8.79 -5.24 -3.13
N CYS A 224 -7.79 -4.97 -2.31
CA CYS A 224 -6.71 -4.05 -2.61
C CYS A 224 -5.46 -4.82 -3.06
N ASP A 225 -4.54 -4.11 -3.72
CA ASP A 225 -3.30 -4.56 -4.36
C ASP A 225 -3.51 -5.33 -5.67
N LEU A 226 -3.12 -4.67 -6.76
CA LEU A 226 -3.20 -5.23 -8.11
C LEU A 226 -2.09 -6.26 -8.35
N SER A 227 -2.37 -7.25 -9.19
CA SER A 227 -1.39 -8.21 -9.69
C SER A 227 -1.61 -8.49 -11.17
N GLU A 228 -0.69 -9.21 -11.80
CA GLU A 228 -0.81 -9.67 -13.19
C GLU A 228 -2.04 -10.55 -13.44
N ASN A 229 -2.61 -11.14 -12.38
CA ASN A 229 -3.78 -12.01 -12.47
C ASN A 229 -5.11 -11.25 -12.53
N CYS A 230 -5.11 -9.94 -12.27
CA CYS A 230 -6.33 -9.14 -12.15
C CYS A 230 -7.18 -9.14 -13.43
N GLN A 231 -6.56 -8.99 -14.61
CA GLN A 231 -7.33 -8.93 -15.85
C GLN A 231 -8.17 -10.19 -16.06
N GLY A 232 -7.56 -11.37 -15.95
CA GLY A 232 -8.28 -12.64 -16.16
C GLY A 232 -9.39 -12.87 -15.14
N SER A 233 -9.16 -12.51 -13.87
CA SER A 233 -10.15 -12.66 -12.80
C SER A 233 -11.30 -11.65 -12.90
N LEU A 234 -11.03 -10.43 -13.38
CA LEU A 234 -12.06 -9.44 -13.70
C LEU A 234 -12.90 -9.88 -14.92
N ASP A 235 -12.23 -10.37 -15.97
CA ASP A 235 -12.90 -10.83 -17.20
C ASP A 235 -13.81 -12.04 -16.97
N ASN A 236 -13.43 -12.96 -16.09
CA ASN A 236 -14.25 -14.16 -15.78
C ASN A 236 -15.31 -13.91 -14.69
N GLY A 237 -15.32 -12.72 -14.07
CA GLY A 237 -16.31 -12.31 -13.08
C GLY A 237 -16.08 -12.83 -11.66
N GLU A 238 -14.94 -13.46 -11.37
CA GLU A 238 -14.55 -13.83 -10.00
C GLU A 238 -14.22 -12.57 -9.19
N THR A 239 -13.37 -11.69 -9.74
CA THR A 239 -13.10 -10.38 -9.16
C THR A 239 -14.11 -9.37 -9.67
N VAL A 240 -14.77 -8.64 -8.75
CA VAL A 240 -15.70 -7.56 -9.08
C VAL A 240 -15.11 -6.17 -8.86
N CYS A 241 -14.06 -6.08 -8.06
CA CYS A 241 -13.32 -4.84 -7.83
C CYS A 241 -11.89 -5.17 -7.38
N ALA A 242 -10.91 -4.61 -8.07
CA ALA A 242 -9.50 -4.64 -7.71
C ALA A 242 -8.99 -3.21 -7.60
N ILE A 243 -8.36 -2.86 -6.47
CA ILE A 243 -7.92 -1.50 -6.14
C ILE A 243 -6.41 -1.50 -5.95
N GLY A 244 -5.72 -0.48 -6.45
CA GLY A 244 -4.27 -0.37 -6.27
C GLY A 244 -3.67 0.82 -7.00
N GLY A 245 -2.43 0.70 -7.46
CA GLY A 245 -1.79 1.70 -8.30
C GLY A 245 -0.87 2.67 -7.57
N GLN A 246 -0.38 2.30 -6.37
CA GLN A 246 0.51 3.12 -5.54
C GLN A 246 1.95 3.20 -6.08
N TYR A 247 2.13 3.09 -7.38
CA TYR A 247 3.46 2.94 -7.99
C TYR A 247 4.33 4.18 -7.91
N ALA A 248 3.72 5.36 -8.03
CA ALA A 248 4.41 6.64 -8.11
C ALA A 248 4.58 7.33 -6.75
N ASP A 249 4.17 6.70 -5.67
CA ASP A 249 4.14 7.32 -4.33
C ASP A 249 5.49 7.77 -3.82
N ALA A 250 6.56 7.11 -4.23
CA ALA A 250 7.92 7.53 -3.89
C ALA A 250 8.28 8.95 -4.32
N VAL A 251 7.59 9.49 -5.34
CA VAL A 251 7.87 10.84 -5.87
C VAL A 251 7.62 11.91 -4.83
N PHE A 252 6.51 11.83 -4.11
CA PHE A 252 6.14 12.87 -3.15
C PHE A 252 7.14 12.99 -1.98
N PRO A 253 7.45 11.93 -1.21
CA PRO A 253 8.47 12.03 -0.18
C PRO A 253 9.87 12.33 -0.76
N PHE A 254 10.17 11.85 -1.98
CA PHE A 254 11.43 12.19 -2.65
C PHE A 254 11.54 13.70 -2.88
N VAL A 255 10.53 14.33 -3.46
CA VAL A 255 10.54 15.79 -3.71
C VAL A 255 10.78 16.58 -2.42
N LEU A 256 10.08 16.20 -1.35
CA LEU A 256 10.19 16.87 -0.06
C LEU A 256 11.60 16.71 0.56
N ILE A 257 12.15 15.49 0.55
CA ILE A 257 13.50 15.20 1.04
C ILE A 257 14.54 15.93 0.18
N TYR A 258 14.44 15.83 -1.13
CA TYR A 258 15.41 16.43 -2.05
C TYR A 258 15.48 17.96 -1.89
N ASN A 259 14.32 18.63 -1.83
CA ASN A 259 14.29 20.07 -1.59
C ASN A 259 14.83 20.46 -0.22
N ALA A 260 14.59 19.68 0.83
CA ALA A 260 15.18 19.91 2.15
C ALA A 260 16.71 19.80 2.10
N LEU A 261 17.25 18.80 1.41
CA LEU A 261 18.70 18.62 1.21
C LEU A 261 19.34 19.73 0.38
N GLU A 262 18.61 20.33 -0.57
CA GLU A 262 19.05 21.48 -1.36
C GLU A 262 18.95 22.82 -0.59
N GLY A 263 18.47 22.81 0.67
CA GLY A 263 18.28 24.01 1.48
C GLY A 263 17.01 24.80 1.14
N ASN A 264 16.09 24.22 0.39
CA ASN A 264 14.82 24.80 -0.02
C ASN A 264 13.64 24.01 0.56
N ALA A 265 13.69 23.69 1.86
CA ALA A 265 12.65 22.91 2.52
C ALA A 265 11.26 23.46 2.22
N LEU A 266 10.37 22.57 1.78
CA LEU A 266 8.98 22.87 1.51
C LEU A 266 8.13 22.72 2.80
N ASP A 267 6.91 23.21 2.77
CA ASP A 267 5.95 22.98 3.85
C ASP A 267 5.70 21.46 4.00
N LYS A 268 5.65 21.00 5.24
CA LYS A 268 5.36 19.60 5.54
C LYS A 268 3.93 19.27 5.10
N VAL A 269 3.80 18.29 4.23
CA VAL A 269 2.52 17.88 3.69
C VAL A 269 2.46 16.36 3.49
N GLU A 270 1.31 15.78 3.76
CA GLU A 270 0.96 14.42 3.33
C GLU A 270 -0.06 14.55 2.20
N VAL A 271 0.38 14.22 0.98
CA VAL A 271 -0.45 14.36 -0.23
C VAL A 271 -1.37 13.16 -0.35
N PRO A 272 -2.70 13.37 -0.38
CA PRO A 272 -3.62 12.28 -0.67
C PRO A 272 -3.53 11.89 -2.15
N VAL A 273 -3.31 10.61 -2.42
CA VAL A 273 -3.22 10.03 -3.76
C VAL A 273 -4.43 9.11 -3.98
N ASN A 274 -5.07 9.26 -5.13
CA ASN A 274 -6.21 8.42 -5.47
C ASN A 274 -5.74 7.01 -5.85
N PHE A 275 -6.42 6.00 -5.31
CA PHE A 275 -6.29 4.64 -5.82
C PHE A 275 -6.86 4.52 -7.24
N ILE A 276 -6.31 3.60 -8.01
CA ILE A 276 -6.91 3.08 -9.21
C ILE A 276 -7.93 2.00 -8.81
N VAL A 277 -9.14 2.14 -9.30
CA VAL A 277 -10.25 1.19 -9.06
C VAL A 277 -10.61 0.53 -10.38
N CYS A 278 -10.42 -0.79 -10.48
CA CYS A 278 -10.74 -1.59 -11.65
C CYS A 278 -11.93 -2.49 -11.38
N LYS A 279 -13.01 -2.33 -12.14
CA LYS A 279 -14.24 -3.16 -12.07
C LYS A 279 -14.42 -4.00 -13.33
N SER A 280 -13.53 -3.89 -14.31
CA SER A 280 -13.49 -4.70 -15.51
C SER A 280 -12.06 -4.96 -15.96
N GLY A 281 -11.84 -6.04 -16.71
CA GLY A 281 -10.53 -6.33 -17.30
C GLY A 281 -10.08 -5.25 -18.28
N GLN A 282 -11.02 -4.57 -18.97
CA GLN A 282 -10.70 -3.46 -19.85
C GLN A 282 -10.14 -2.27 -19.08
N GLU A 283 -10.77 -1.88 -17.96
CA GLU A 283 -10.23 -0.82 -17.10
C GLU A 283 -8.83 -1.16 -16.59
N PHE A 284 -8.62 -2.40 -16.14
CA PHE A 284 -7.30 -2.85 -15.72
C PHE A 284 -6.28 -2.75 -16.87
N SER A 285 -6.63 -3.22 -18.06
CA SER A 285 -5.77 -3.17 -19.24
C SER A 285 -5.40 -1.73 -19.64
N ASP A 286 -6.36 -0.82 -19.58
CA ASP A 286 -6.16 0.59 -19.90
C ASP A 286 -5.19 1.24 -18.90
N TYR A 287 -5.37 1.01 -17.61
CA TYR A 287 -4.46 1.50 -16.58
C TYR A 287 -3.06 0.90 -16.71
N MET A 288 -2.94 -0.40 -17.00
CA MET A 288 -1.63 -1.03 -17.16
C MET A 288 -0.89 -0.49 -18.39
N THR A 289 -1.58 -0.23 -19.48
CA THR A 289 -0.99 0.38 -20.66
C THR A 289 -0.44 1.78 -20.37
N TYR A 290 -1.15 2.56 -19.56
CA TYR A 290 -0.72 3.90 -19.18
C TYR A 290 0.43 3.90 -18.14
N LEU A 291 0.29 3.10 -17.08
CA LEU A 291 1.19 3.13 -15.93
C LEU A 291 2.44 2.25 -16.06
N HIS A 292 2.36 1.21 -16.88
CA HIS A 292 3.46 0.26 -17.09
C HIS A 292 4.14 0.39 -18.45
N ASN A 293 3.89 1.49 -19.15
CA ASN A 293 4.57 1.75 -20.39
C ASN A 293 6.03 2.12 -20.10
N ASP A 294 6.95 1.21 -20.43
CA ASP A 294 8.37 1.36 -20.15
C ASP A 294 8.92 2.67 -20.74
N GLY A 295 9.50 3.50 -19.86
CA GLY A 295 10.13 4.77 -20.23
C GLY A 295 9.17 5.96 -20.34
N VAL A 296 7.88 5.80 -20.08
CA VAL A 296 6.93 6.92 -20.00
C VAL A 296 6.50 7.12 -18.54
N TYR A 297 6.87 8.25 -17.96
CA TYR A 297 6.48 8.68 -16.62
C TYR A 297 5.56 9.88 -16.72
N ALA A 298 4.63 9.99 -15.76
CA ALA A 298 3.58 11.00 -15.76
C ALA A 298 4.09 12.45 -15.51
N TRP A 299 5.36 12.60 -15.17
CA TRP A 299 5.99 13.91 -14.90
C TRP A 299 7.35 14.03 -15.60
N THR A 300 7.77 15.26 -15.80
CA THR A 300 9.11 15.62 -16.28
C THR A 300 10.03 16.00 -15.13
N THR A 301 11.35 16.08 -15.38
CA THR A 301 12.33 16.52 -14.39
C THR A 301 12.09 17.96 -13.91
N ASP A 302 11.42 18.78 -14.70
CA ASP A 302 11.12 20.19 -14.36
C ASP A 302 9.89 20.30 -13.43
N GLU A 303 9.12 19.22 -13.29
CA GLU A 303 7.92 19.15 -12.42
C GLU A 303 8.22 18.59 -11.02
N VAL A 304 9.38 18.01 -10.81
CA VAL A 304 9.87 17.51 -9.53
C VAL A 304 10.76 18.55 -8.84
#